data_1ddb5005b4d5fa5d81b0d03974c882d6
#
_entry.id   1ddb5005b4d5fa5d81b0d03974c882d6
#
_cell.length_a   1.000
_cell.length_b   1.000
_cell.length_c   1.000
_cell.angle_alpha   90.00
_cell.angle_beta   90.00
_cell.angle_gamma   90.00
#
_symmetry.space_group_name_H-M   'P 1'
#
loop_
_entity.id
_entity.type
_entity.pdbx_description
1 polymer ?
#
loop_
_entity_poly.entity_id
_entity_poly.type
_entity_poly.pdbx_seq_one_letter_code
_entity_poly.pdbx_strand_id
1 'polypeptide(L)'
;MNSDGPSSRERIINLLNVKSVIKAQTFDQCLEVFNVLKDVLSEMSNDLNDMLENNGARRVRLEYRDRGKFEAELKFADDVLIFSLHTDIFEFDRDHPVWKNPYAKDNPYNTYCGVISVYNFLYDSMKYNRLDDLGYLVARMFINKEKAFFVEGKRQKRQITDLFGKSTLTREDLVAFVESAILYTLSFDLLVPPYDVVKVATVGEINVKIESSKMKTGKRLGYKYNSDDVLNTEDHG
;
A
#
# COMPACT_ATOMS: atom_id res chain seq x y z
N MET A 1 43.79 3.83 35.40
CA MET A 1 43.19 4.28 34.13
C MET A 1 41.76 3.77 34.12
N ASN A 2 40.82 4.60 34.60
CA ASN A 2 39.40 4.25 34.63
C ASN A 2 38.85 4.53 33.26
N SER A 3 38.55 3.48 32.49
CA SER A 3 37.76 3.56 31.29
C SER A 3 36.27 3.47 31.65
N ASP A 4 35.76 4.49 32.34
CA ASP A 4 34.32 4.59 32.52
C ASP A 4 33.71 4.97 31.16
N GLY A 5 33.13 3.99 30.51
CA GLY A 5 32.30 4.22 29.36
C GLY A 5 31.10 5.12 29.72
N PRO A 6 30.40 5.71 28.74
CA PRO A 6 29.32 6.66 29.01
C PRO A 6 28.27 6.05 29.95
N SER A 7 27.87 6.82 30.95
CA SER A 7 26.87 6.43 31.94
C SER A 7 25.54 6.04 31.27
N SER A 8 24.69 5.27 31.93
CA SER A 8 23.36 4.89 31.38
C SER A 8 22.54 6.11 31.03
N ARG A 9 22.63 7.20 31.78
CA ARG A 9 21.93 8.48 31.47
C ARG A 9 22.44 9.13 30.19
N GLU A 10 23.77 9.19 30.01
CA GLU A 10 24.39 9.72 28.78
C GLU A 10 24.01 8.87 27.55
N ARG A 11 23.97 7.54 27.70
CA ARG A 11 23.51 6.64 26.63
C ARG A 11 22.04 6.88 26.28
N ILE A 12 21.15 7.06 27.28
CA ILE A 12 19.73 7.39 27.05
C ILE A 12 19.62 8.71 26.29
N ILE A 13 20.29 9.77 26.74
CA ILE A 13 20.25 11.08 26.09
C ILE A 13 20.74 10.97 24.64
N ASN A 14 21.83 10.25 24.41
CA ASN A 14 22.41 10.08 23.09
C ASN A 14 21.44 9.33 22.15
N LEU A 15 20.80 8.24 22.63
CA LEU A 15 19.80 7.51 21.85
C LEU A 15 18.57 8.38 21.54
N LEU A 16 18.09 9.17 22.49
CA LEU A 16 16.97 10.09 22.28
C LEU A 16 17.33 11.18 21.27
N ASN A 17 18.53 11.78 21.40
CA ASN A 17 18.95 12.86 20.51
C ASN A 17 19.23 12.39 19.07
N VAL A 18 19.66 11.16 18.87
CA VAL A 18 19.99 10.65 17.53
C VAL A 18 18.79 9.89 16.95
N LYS A 19 18.41 8.79 17.60
CA LYS A 19 17.43 7.85 17.05
C LYS A 19 16.01 8.45 16.96
N SER A 20 15.56 9.14 18.00
CA SER A 20 14.21 9.71 18.04
C SER A 20 14.08 10.92 17.13
N VAL A 21 15.13 11.73 17.01
CA VAL A 21 15.15 12.86 16.07
C VAL A 21 15.07 12.37 14.61
N ILE A 22 15.82 11.34 14.25
CA ILE A 22 15.78 10.75 12.92
C ILE A 22 14.38 10.20 12.60
N LYS A 23 13.77 9.50 13.56
CA LYS A 23 12.40 9.00 13.38
C LYS A 23 11.38 10.12 13.19
N ALA A 24 11.47 11.19 13.99
CA ALA A 24 10.61 12.36 13.84
C ALA A 24 10.77 13.00 12.45
N GLN A 25 12.02 13.26 12.03
CA GLN A 25 12.30 13.80 10.68
C GLN A 25 11.75 12.90 9.57
N THR A 26 11.91 11.57 9.70
CA THR A 26 11.37 10.61 8.74
C THR A 26 9.85 10.69 8.67
N PHE A 27 9.19 10.78 9.82
CA PHE A 27 7.73 10.91 9.88
C PHE A 27 7.25 12.20 9.21
N ASP A 28 7.89 13.33 9.48
CA ASP A 28 7.55 14.63 8.88
C ASP A 28 7.68 14.58 7.35
N GLN A 29 8.76 13.97 6.84
CA GLN A 29 8.93 13.76 5.39
C GLN A 29 7.85 12.85 4.78
N CYS A 30 7.50 11.75 5.48
CA CYS A 30 6.43 10.86 5.02
C CYS A 30 5.07 11.55 4.98
N LEU A 31 4.79 12.40 5.96
CA LEU A 31 3.55 13.17 6.00
C LEU A 31 3.49 14.20 4.86
N GLU A 32 4.59 14.90 4.58
CA GLU A 32 4.69 15.82 3.44
C GLU A 32 4.45 15.07 2.12
N VAL A 33 5.12 13.94 1.91
CA VAL A 33 4.93 13.10 0.73
C VAL A 33 3.50 12.60 0.61
N PHE A 34 2.87 12.21 1.72
CA PHE A 34 1.49 11.74 1.71
C PHE A 34 0.50 12.85 1.33
N ASN A 35 0.75 14.09 1.73
CA ASN A 35 -0.06 15.23 1.28
C ASN A 35 0.10 15.45 -0.24
N VAL A 36 1.31 15.40 -0.78
CA VAL A 36 1.52 15.46 -2.24
C VAL A 36 0.85 14.29 -2.95
N LEU A 37 0.84 13.08 -2.37
CA LEU A 37 0.12 11.92 -2.91
C LEU A 37 -1.38 12.17 -2.98
N LYS A 38 -1.98 12.81 -1.98
CA LYS A 38 -3.40 13.20 -2.00
C LYS A 38 -3.72 14.17 -3.14
N ASP A 39 -2.84 15.14 -3.38
CA ASP A 39 -2.99 16.07 -4.51
C ASP A 39 -2.92 15.30 -5.84
N VAL A 40 -1.96 14.38 -5.97
CA VAL A 40 -1.85 13.50 -7.16
C VAL A 40 -3.12 12.66 -7.37
N LEU A 41 -3.68 12.07 -6.31
CA LEU A 41 -4.91 11.28 -6.41
C LEU A 41 -6.10 12.13 -6.86
N SER A 42 -6.22 13.34 -6.33
CA SER A 42 -7.29 14.28 -6.68
C SER A 42 -7.19 14.73 -8.14
N GLU A 43 -6.02 15.17 -8.57
CA GLU A 43 -5.77 15.62 -9.94
C GLU A 43 -5.97 14.46 -10.95
N MET A 44 -5.34 13.31 -10.69
CA MET A 44 -5.48 12.14 -11.56
C MET A 44 -6.93 11.68 -11.69
N SER A 45 -7.73 11.75 -10.62
CA SER A 45 -9.15 11.40 -10.70
C SER A 45 -9.92 12.34 -11.63
N ASN A 46 -9.60 13.63 -11.63
CA ASN A 46 -10.23 14.62 -12.50
C ASN A 46 -9.78 14.42 -13.96
N ASP A 47 -8.47 14.31 -14.20
CA ASP A 47 -7.91 14.14 -15.54
C ASP A 47 -8.44 12.87 -16.22
N LEU A 48 -8.48 11.75 -15.50
CA LEU A 48 -9.02 10.50 -16.03
C LEU A 48 -10.53 10.57 -16.27
N ASN A 49 -11.29 11.29 -15.45
CA ASN A 49 -12.72 11.50 -15.67
C ASN A 49 -12.96 12.34 -16.93
N ASP A 50 -12.19 13.40 -17.16
CA ASP A 50 -12.30 14.23 -18.38
C ASP A 50 -11.98 13.39 -19.64
N MET A 51 -10.95 12.55 -19.56
CA MET A 51 -10.61 11.62 -20.65
C MET A 51 -11.73 10.60 -20.90
N LEU A 52 -12.36 10.05 -19.86
CA LEU A 52 -13.46 9.11 -19.97
C LEU A 52 -14.71 9.76 -20.58
N GLU A 53 -15.04 10.99 -20.20
CA GLU A 53 -16.16 11.74 -20.78
C GLU A 53 -15.94 12.00 -22.26
N ASN A 54 -14.74 12.42 -22.66
CA ASN A 54 -14.37 12.66 -24.05
C ASN A 54 -14.43 11.38 -24.91
N ASN A 55 -14.19 10.21 -24.31
CA ASN A 55 -14.28 8.91 -24.98
C ASN A 55 -15.68 8.26 -24.91
N GLY A 56 -16.68 8.98 -24.39
CA GLY A 56 -18.06 8.49 -24.30
C GLY A 56 -18.36 7.52 -23.14
N ALA A 57 -17.39 7.24 -22.29
CA ALA A 57 -17.52 6.31 -21.16
C ALA A 57 -18.12 6.98 -19.91
N ARG A 58 -19.29 7.60 -20.04
CA ARG A 58 -19.92 8.41 -18.97
C ARG A 58 -20.38 7.63 -17.73
N ARG A 59 -20.40 6.30 -17.77
CA ARG A 59 -20.90 5.46 -16.68
C ARG A 59 -19.84 5.13 -15.62
N VAL A 60 -18.57 5.22 -15.96
CA VAL A 60 -17.46 4.91 -15.06
C VAL A 60 -16.80 6.22 -14.65
N ARG A 61 -16.71 6.45 -13.35
CA ARG A 61 -16.03 7.61 -12.78
C ARG A 61 -15.05 7.18 -11.72
N LEU A 62 -13.94 7.90 -11.65
CA LEU A 62 -13.04 7.83 -10.53
C LEU A 62 -13.50 8.82 -9.47
N GLU A 63 -13.54 8.40 -8.23
CA GLU A 63 -13.93 9.24 -7.09
C GLU A 63 -12.79 9.26 -6.08
N TYR A 64 -12.14 10.42 -5.94
CA TYR A 64 -11.20 10.68 -4.87
C TYR A 64 -11.94 11.10 -3.61
N ARG A 65 -11.48 10.61 -2.43
CA ARG A 65 -11.97 11.05 -1.13
C ARG A 65 -10.81 11.16 -0.15
N ASP A 66 -10.66 12.32 0.46
CA ASP A 66 -9.80 12.49 1.63
C ASP A 66 -10.45 11.83 2.85
N ARG A 67 -9.74 10.93 3.51
CA ARG A 67 -10.21 10.20 4.71
C ARG A 67 -9.50 10.67 5.99
N GLY A 68 -8.90 11.85 5.96
CA GLY A 68 -8.18 12.44 7.09
C GLY A 68 -6.66 12.43 6.94
N LYS A 69 -5.96 12.68 8.02
CA LYS A 69 -4.52 12.98 7.99
C LYS A 69 -3.68 11.84 7.40
N PHE A 70 -4.09 10.60 7.59
CA PHE A 70 -3.27 9.41 7.29
C PHE A 70 -3.91 8.47 6.28
N GLU A 71 -5.06 8.81 5.72
CA GLU A 71 -5.76 7.98 4.77
C GLU A 71 -6.32 8.78 3.60
N ALA A 72 -6.35 8.15 2.44
CA ALA A 72 -7.02 8.62 1.24
C ALA A 72 -7.65 7.44 0.49
N GLU A 73 -8.71 7.70 -0.24
CA GLU A 73 -9.48 6.70 -0.98
C GLU A 73 -9.56 7.11 -2.45
N LEU A 74 -9.37 6.15 -3.33
CA LEU A 74 -9.66 6.29 -4.75
C LEU A 74 -10.55 5.13 -5.19
N LYS A 75 -11.79 5.46 -5.56
CA LYS A 75 -12.77 4.51 -6.09
C LYS A 75 -12.78 4.57 -7.62
N PHE A 76 -12.87 3.42 -8.26
CA PHE A 76 -13.08 3.28 -9.70
C PHE A 76 -13.73 1.93 -10.00
N ALA A 77 -14.68 1.92 -10.92
CA ALA A 77 -15.50 0.74 -11.20
C ALA A 77 -16.03 0.10 -9.90
N ASP A 78 -15.76 -1.18 -9.69
CA ASP A 78 -16.19 -1.93 -8.50
C ASP A 78 -15.12 -1.98 -7.40
N ASP A 79 -14.01 -1.25 -7.58
CA ASP A 79 -12.85 -1.28 -6.71
C ASP A 79 -12.67 0.01 -5.90
N VAL A 80 -12.06 -0.16 -4.73
CA VAL A 80 -11.57 0.94 -3.89
C VAL A 80 -10.13 0.68 -3.52
N LEU A 81 -9.26 1.62 -3.83
CA LEU A 81 -7.91 1.67 -3.28
C LEU A 81 -7.89 2.56 -2.03
N ILE A 82 -7.41 2.01 -0.93
CA ILE A 82 -7.15 2.74 0.31
C ILE A 82 -5.65 2.97 0.42
N PHE A 83 -5.24 4.22 0.40
CA PHE A 83 -3.87 4.65 0.67
C PHE A 83 -3.77 5.00 2.14
N SER A 84 -2.85 4.39 2.85
CA SER A 84 -2.69 4.58 4.30
C SER A 84 -1.24 4.85 4.64
N LEU A 85 -0.96 5.98 5.28
CA LEU A 85 0.32 6.30 5.88
C LEU A 85 0.36 5.76 7.31
N HIS A 86 1.31 4.86 7.60
CA HIS A 86 1.50 4.38 8.97
C HIS A 86 2.10 5.47 9.86
N THR A 87 1.64 5.56 11.10
CA THR A 87 2.09 6.58 12.07
C THR A 87 3.47 6.30 12.66
N ASP A 88 3.93 5.05 12.60
CA ASP A 88 5.23 4.65 13.12
C ASP A 88 6.29 4.56 12.02
N ILE A 89 7.55 4.76 12.44
CA ILE A 89 8.73 4.59 11.60
C ILE A 89 9.37 3.25 11.91
N PHE A 90 9.62 2.46 10.87
CA PHE A 90 10.12 1.10 10.93
C PHE A 90 11.60 1.03 10.61
N GLU A 91 12.28 0.08 11.21
CA GLU A 91 13.58 -0.45 10.78
C GLU A 91 13.33 -1.84 10.19
N PHE A 92 14.06 -2.22 9.16
CA PHE A 92 13.92 -3.53 8.52
C PHE A 92 14.63 -4.62 9.32
N ASP A 93 14.11 -5.85 9.24
CA ASP A 93 14.79 -7.03 9.73
C ASP A 93 16.19 -7.14 9.11
N ARG A 94 17.16 -7.71 9.84
CA ARG A 94 18.56 -7.81 9.39
C ARG A 94 18.73 -8.67 8.13
N ASP A 95 17.82 -9.59 7.88
CA ASP A 95 17.82 -10.42 6.68
C ASP A 95 17.23 -9.70 5.45
N HIS A 96 16.62 -8.52 5.65
CA HIS A 96 15.98 -7.78 4.56
C HIS A 96 17.00 -7.30 3.51
N PRO A 97 16.68 -7.41 2.21
CA PRO A 97 17.60 -7.01 1.12
C PRO A 97 18.10 -5.58 1.17
N VAL A 98 17.37 -4.66 1.84
CA VAL A 98 17.77 -3.26 2.00
C VAL A 98 19.17 -3.13 2.60
N TRP A 99 19.58 -4.05 3.48
CA TRP A 99 20.89 -4.05 4.13
C TRP A 99 22.05 -4.40 3.18
N LYS A 100 21.75 -4.92 1.98
CA LYS A 100 22.76 -5.16 0.93
C LYS A 100 23.07 -3.89 0.15
N ASN A 101 22.19 -2.88 0.21
CA ASN A 101 22.38 -1.61 -0.49
C ASN A 101 23.53 -0.79 0.14
N PRO A 102 24.45 -0.21 -0.66
CA PRO A 102 25.55 0.63 -0.16
C PRO A 102 25.06 1.80 0.70
N TYR A 103 24.01 2.49 0.30
CA TYR A 103 23.41 3.61 1.02
C TYR A 103 22.96 3.25 2.46
N ALA A 104 22.44 2.04 2.65
CA ALA A 104 22.08 1.52 3.96
C ALA A 104 23.33 1.08 4.79
N LYS A 105 24.37 0.59 4.10
CA LYS A 105 25.64 0.20 4.77
C LYS A 105 26.43 1.42 5.24
N ASP A 106 26.45 2.49 4.45
CA ASP A 106 27.16 3.73 4.78
C ASP A 106 26.56 4.39 6.03
N ASN A 107 25.24 4.37 6.16
CA ASN A 107 24.56 4.88 7.33
C ASN A 107 23.34 4.01 7.66
N PRO A 108 23.38 3.17 8.71
CA PRO A 108 22.26 2.32 9.12
C PRO A 108 20.98 3.08 9.42
N TYR A 109 21.05 4.35 9.81
CA TYR A 109 19.88 5.18 10.06
C TYR A 109 19.09 5.52 8.78
N ASN A 110 19.66 5.32 7.59
CA ASN A 110 18.96 5.47 6.33
C ASN A 110 17.88 4.40 6.12
N THR A 111 17.94 3.31 6.89
CA THR A 111 16.92 2.25 6.86
C THR A 111 15.68 2.55 7.70
N TYR A 112 15.68 3.66 8.48
CA TYR A 112 14.46 4.10 9.13
C TYR A 112 13.51 4.70 8.09
N CYS A 113 12.42 3.99 7.82
CA CYS A 113 11.42 4.37 6.83
C CYS A 113 10.03 4.42 7.42
N GLY A 114 9.24 5.40 6.97
CA GLY A 114 7.78 5.33 7.05
C GLY A 114 7.24 4.53 5.88
N VAL A 115 6.00 4.09 5.97
CA VAL A 115 5.36 3.25 4.97
C VAL A 115 4.00 3.81 4.57
N ILE A 116 3.79 3.92 3.24
CA ILE A 116 2.49 4.15 2.64
C ILE A 116 2.05 2.81 2.04
N SER A 117 0.96 2.27 2.55
CA SER A 117 0.38 1.02 2.06
C SER A 117 -0.83 1.30 1.17
N VAL A 118 -1.00 0.51 0.12
CA VAL A 118 -2.15 0.58 -0.78
C VAL A 118 -2.89 -0.75 -0.72
N TYR A 119 -4.11 -0.71 -0.21
CA TYR A 119 -4.99 -1.87 -0.14
C TYR A 119 -6.12 -1.73 -1.15
N ASN A 120 -6.45 -2.82 -1.84
CA ASN A 120 -7.64 -2.90 -2.65
C ASN A 120 -8.75 -3.64 -1.91
N PHE A 121 -9.94 -3.06 -1.95
CA PHE A 121 -11.20 -3.66 -1.51
C PHE A 121 -12.23 -3.55 -2.63
N LEU A 122 -13.26 -4.40 -2.57
CA LEU A 122 -14.44 -4.17 -3.37
C LEU A 122 -15.24 -2.99 -2.81
N TYR A 123 -15.74 -2.13 -3.69
CA TYR A 123 -16.55 -1.00 -3.28
C TYR A 123 -17.77 -1.43 -2.45
N ASP A 124 -18.45 -2.50 -2.86
CA ASP A 124 -19.61 -3.02 -2.14
C ASP A 124 -19.28 -3.52 -0.74
N SER A 125 -18.05 -4.01 -0.51
CA SER A 125 -17.60 -4.41 0.83
C SER A 125 -17.56 -3.21 1.77
N MET A 126 -17.06 -2.07 1.28
CA MET A 126 -17.03 -0.82 2.05
C MET A 126 -18.41 -0.19 2.18
N LYS A 127 -19.19 -0.14 1.09
CA LYS A 127 -20.53 0.47 1.04
C LYS A 127 -21.51 -0.20 1.98
N TYR A 128 -21.48 -1.53 2.04
CA TYR A 128 -22.41 -2.33 2.87
C TYR A 128 -21.81 -2.79 4.18
N ASN A 129 -20.65 -2.22 4.57
CA ASN A 129 -19.93 -2.52 5.82
C ASN A 129 -19.76 -4.03 6.06
N ARG A 130 -19.31 -4.75 5.02
CA ARG A 130 -19.05 -6.20 5.10
C ARG A 130 -17.70 -6.44 5.77
N LEU A 131 -17.67 -6.43 7.09
CA LEU A 131 -16.43 -6.44 7.88
C LEU A 131 -15.56 -7.69 7.68
N ASP A 132 -16.15 -8.80 7.25
CA ASP A 132 -15.45 -10.06 7.01
C ASP A 132 -14.85 -10.17 5.60
N ASP A 133 -15.16 -9.22 4.71
CA ASP A 133 -14.59 -9.22 3.37
C ASP A 133 -13.14 -8.76 3.42
N LEU A 134 -12.28 -9.52 2.74
CA LEU A 134 -10.85 -9.28 2.76
C LEU A 134 -10.45 -8.30 1.65
N GLY A 135 -9.62 -7.33 2.03
CA GLY A 135 -8.81 -6.56 1.10
C GLY A 135 -7.44 -7.21 0.93
N TYR A 136 -6.72 -6.82 -0.10
CA TYR A 136 -5.35 -7.28 -0.29
C TYR A 136 -4.39 -6.11 -0.52
N LEU A 137 -3.15 -6.32 -0.10
CA LEU A 137 -2.10 -5.35 -0.28
C LEU A 137 -1.64 -5.32 -1.74
N VAL A 138 -1.80 -4.18 -2.39
CA VAL A 138 -1.37 -3.93 -3.77
C VAL A 138 0.10 -3.56 -3.82
N ALA A 139 0.49 -2.61 -2.97
CA ALA A 139 1.85 -2.10 -2.90
C ALA A 139 2.14 -1.45 -1.54
N ARG A 140 3.43 -1.36 -1.21
CA ARG A 140 3.96 -0.54 -0.11
C ARG A 140 5.07 0.35 -0.64
N MET A 141 5.04 1.62 -0.28
CA MET A 141 6.14 2.56 -0.54
C MET A 141 6.83 2.89 0.78
N PHE A 142 8.13 2.65 0.84
CA PHE A 142 8.97 2.98 1.98
C PHE A 142 9.75 4.25 1.68
N ILE A 143 9.78 5.18 2.63
CA ILE A 143 10.35 6.52 2.45
C ILE A 143 11.15 6.86 3.71
N ASN A 144 12.39 7.33 3.56
CA ASN A 144 13.22 7.76 4.67
C ASN A 144 13.27 9.30 4.82
N LYS A 145 14.05 9.78 5.79
CA LYS A 145 14.21 11.21 6.08
C LYS A 145 14.76 12.05 4.91
N GLU A 146 15.45 11.44 3.96
CA GLU A 146 16.04 12.09 2.78
C GLU A 146 15.15 11.95 1.54
N LYS A 147 13.90 11.48 1.71
CA LYS A 147 12.99 11.13 0.63
C LYS A 147 13.55 10.06 -0.32
N ALA A 148 14.60 9.33 0.10
CA ALA A 148 14.99 8.12 -0.60
C ALA A 148 13.90 7.07 -0.39
N PHE A 149 13.55 6.36 -1.45
CA PHE A 149 12.38 5.47 -1.44
C PHE A 149 12.59 4.21 -2.26
N PHE A 150 11.76 3.23 -1.98
CA PHE A 150 11.56 2.06 -2.82
C PHE A 150 10.12 1.55 -2.66
N VAL A 151 9.69 0.73 -3.60
CA VAL A 151 8.33 0.19 -3.61
C VAL A 151 8.39 -1.33 -3.61
N GLU A 152 7.58 -1.94 -2.77
CA GLU A 152 7.27 -3.36 -2.79
C GLU A 152 5.86 -3.56 -3.33
N GLY A 153 5.68 -4.56 -4.15
CA GLY A 153 4.38 -4.90 -4.71
C GLY A 153 4.53 -5.67 -6.03
N LYS A 154 3.52 -6.42 -6.40
CA LYS A 154 3.51 -7.12 -7.67
C LYS A 154 3.44 -6.10 -8.81
N ARG A 155 4.27 -6.29 -9.85
CA ARG A 155 4.37 -5.42 -11.04
C ARG A 155 4.84 -3.98 -10.77
N GLN A 156 5.39 -3.68 -9.60
CA GLN A 156 5.98 -2.38 -9.34
C GLN A 156 7.36 -2.26 -10.01
N LYS A 157 7.59 -1.17 -10.76
CA LYS A 157 8.81 -0.98 -11.56
C LYS A 157 10.08 -0.69 -10.73
N ARG A 158 9.93 -0.25 -9.48
CA ARG A 158 11.03 0.12 -8.59
C ARG A 158 11.14 -0.85 -7.43
N GLN A 159 11.85 -1.95 -7.65
CA GLN A 159 12.22 -2.87 -6.58
C GLN A 159 13.46 -2.36 -5.82
N ILE A 160 13.61 -2.83 -4.59
CA ILE A 160 14.51 -2.37 -3.53
C ILE A 160 15.97 -2.18 -3.95
N THR A 161 16.48 -2.97 -4.89
CA THR A 161 17.90 -3.31 -4.86
C THR A 161 18.83 -2.25 -5.42
N ASP A 162 18.40 -1.44 -6.41
CA ASP A 162 19.37 -0.62 -7.15
C ASP A 162 19.14 0.89 -7.07
N LEU A 163 18.00 1.35 -6.59
CA LEU A 163 17.61 2.76 -6.64
C LEU A 163 17.50 3.44 -5.29
N PHE A 164 17.40 2.67 -4.18
CA PHE A 164 17.32 3.25 -2.84
C PHE A 164 18.59 4.06 -2.51
N GLY A 165 18.41 5.34 -2.25
CA GLY A 165 19.51 6.28 -2.01
C GLY A 165 20.15 6.89 -3.27
N LYS A 166 19.74 6.47 -4.48
CA LYS A 166 20.26 7.08 -5.74
C LYS A 166 19.42 8.24 -6.24
N SER A 167 18.15 8.31 -5.84
CA SER A 167 17.24 9.41 -6.20
C SER A 167 16.28 9.69 -5.04
N THR A 168 15.87 10.93 -4.95
CA THR A 168 14.78 11.36 -4.07
C THR A 168 13.44 11.19 -4.76
N LEU A 169 12.40 10.93 -3.97
CA LEU A 169 11.03 10.79 -4.44
C LEU A 169 10.53 12.08 -5.08
N THR A 170 10.03 11.99 -6.28
CA THR A 170 9.43 13.08 -7.03
C THR A 170 7.91 12.93 -7.14
N ARG A 171 7.23 13.97 -7.62
CA ARG A 171 5.79 13.92 -7.90
C ARG A 171 5.48 12.90 -9.01
N GLU A 172 6.31 12.82 -10.04
CA GLU A 172 6.19 11.88 -11.15
C GLU A 172 6.31 10.43 -10.68
N ASP A 173 7.14 10.17 -9.66
CA ASP A 173 7.21 8.86 -9.02
C ASP A 173 5.91 8.49 -8.32
N LEU A 174 5.24 9.46 -7.68
CA LEU A 174 3.93 9.25 -7.05
C LEU A 174 2.84 9.01 -8.10
N VAL A 175 2.85 9.75 -9.21
CA VAL A 175 1.94 9.50 -10.34
C VAL A 175 2.12 8.07 -10.86
N ALA A 176 3.36 7.67 -11.15
CA ALA A 176 3.67 6.32 -11.63
C ALA A 176 3.28 5.22 -10.62
N PHE A 177 3.42 5.50 -9.32
CA PHE A 177 2.99 4.60 -8.25
C PHE A 177 1.48 4.39 -8.26
N VAL A 178 0.70 5.46 -8.35
CA VAL A 178 -0.78 5.41 -8.38
C VAL A 178 -1.26 4.72 -9.65
N GLU A 179 -0.73 5.10 -10.83
CA GLU A 179 -1.06 4.47 -12.11
C GLU A 179 -0.82 2.95 -12.08
N SER A 180 0.34 2.55 -11.55
CA SER A 180 0.67 1.13 -11.42
C SER A 180 -0.29 0.39 -10.50
N ALA A 181 -0.73 1.01 -9.40
CA ALA A 181 -1.71 0.42 -8.49
C ALA A 181 -3.09 0.27 -9.15
N ILE A 182 -3.55 1.29 -9.89
CA ILE A 182 -4.81 1.24 -10.63
C ILE A 182 -4.76 0.15 -11.71
N LEU A 183 -3.73 0.15 -12.56
CA LEU A 183 -3.56 -0.83 -13.64
C LEU A 183 -3.48 -2.25 -13.11
N TYR A 184 -2.78 -2.45 -12.00
CA TYR A 184 -2.70 -3.75 -11.36
C TYR A 184 -4.08 -4.21 -10.87
N THR A 185 -4.84 -3.32 -10.21
CA THR A 185 -6.18 -3.64 -9.71
C THR A 185 -7.16 -3.95 -10.84
N LEU A 186 -7.14 -3.18 -11.92
CA LEU A 186 -7.98 -3.40 -13.11
C LEU A 186 -7.63 -4.68 -13.89
N SER A 187 -6.44 -5.24 -13.68
CA SER A 187 -6.05 -6.50 -14.34
C SER A 187 -6.69 -7.75 -13.74
N PHE A 188 -7.52 -7.62 -12.71
CA PHE A 188 -8.16 -8.74 -12.03
C PHE A 188 -9.67 -8.55 -11.97
N ASP A 189 -10.37 -9.61 -12.36
CA ASP A 189 -11.83 -9.69 -12.27
C ASP A 189 -12.26 -10.49 -11.05
N LEU A 190 -13.52 -10.32 -10.65
CA LEU A 190 -14.17 -11.15 -9.66
C LEU A 190 -14.29 -12.58 -10.17
N LEU A 191 -13.82 -13.53 -9.39
CA LEU A 191 -13.97 -14.93 -9.72
C LEU A 191 -15.30 -15.47 -9.18
N VAL A 192 -15.98 -16.27 -10.00
CA VAL A 192 -17.17 -17.01 -9.55
C VAL A 192 -16.74 -18.03 -8.50
N PRO A 193 -17.38 -18.07 -7.32
CA PRO A 193 -17.12 -19.11 -6.34
C PRO A 193 -17.29 -20.49 -6.93
N PRO A 194 -16.42 -21.47 -6.61
CA PRO A 194 -16.62 -22.86 -7.04
C PRO A 194 -18.01 -23.36 -6.63
N TYR A 195 -18.67 -24.07 -7.54
CA TYR A 195 -20.03 -24.58 -7.29
C TYR A 195 -20.15 -25.34 -5.97
N ASP A 196 -19.17 -26.17 -5.64
CA ASP A 196 -19.16 -26.98 -4.41
C ASP A 196 -19.16 -26.14 -3.11
N VAL A 197 -18.65 -24.93 -3.17
CA VAL A 197 -18.63 -24.00 -2.01
C VAL A 197 -19.99 -23.33 -1.81
N VAL A 198 -20.75 -23.12 -2.88
CA VAL A 198 -22.00 -22.33 -2.85
C VAL A 198 -23.25 -23.15 -3.09
N LYS A 199 -23.12 -24.45 -3.38
CA LYS A 199 -24.23 -25.35 -3.73
C LYS A 199 -25.27 -25.56 -2.60
N VAL A 200 -24.86 -25.32 -1.36
CA VAL A 200 -25.75 -25.43 -0.20
C VAL A 200 -25.76 -24.08 0.52
N ALA A 201 -26.95 -23.57 0.77
CA ALA A 201 -27.14 -22.33 1.53
C ALA A 201 -28.33 -22.51 2.46
N THR A 202 -28.26 -21.95 3.65
CA THR A 202 -29.38 -21.88 4.58
C THR A 202 -30.36 -20.76 4.17
N VAL A 203 -31.60 -20.84 4.64
CA VAL A 203 -32.58 -19.76 4.45
C VAL A 203 -32.08 -18.44 5.04
N GLY A 204 -31.40 -18.52 6.19
CA GLY A 204 -30.79 -17.36 6.85
C GLY A 204 -29.72 -16.70 5.95
N GLU A 205 -28.83 -17.49 5.33
CA GLU A 205 -27.81 -16.98 4.41
C GLU A 205 -28.42 -16.33 3.17
N ILE A 206 -29.49 -16.91 2.62
CA ILE A 206 -30.21 -16.34 1.47
C ILE A 206 -30.87 -15.02 1.87
N ASN A 207 -31.54 -14.95 3.01
CA ASN A 207 -32.17 -13.72 3.50
C ASN A 207 -31.11 -12.61 3.74
N VAL A 208 -29.98 -12.94 4.35
CA VAL A 208 -28.86 -12.02 4.54
C VAL A 208 -28.30 -11.56 3.20
N LYS A 209 -28.19 -12.43 2.19
CA LYS A 209 -27.76 -12.08 0.84
C LYS A 209 -28.73 -11.12 0.16
N ILE A 210 -30.06 -11.34 0.31
CA ILE A 210 -31.09 -10.48 -0.26
C ILE A 210 -31.08 -9.10 0.40
N GLU A 211 -31.02 -9.03 1.73
CA GLU A 211 -31.07 -7.76 2.47
C GLU A 211 -29.83 -6.91 2.31
N SER A 212 -28.67 -7.50 2.05
CA SER A 212 -27.39 -6.79 2.13
C SER A 212 -26.50 -6.91 0.89
N SER A 213 -26.93 -7.60 -0.18
CA SER A 213 -26.05 -7.95 -1.31
C SER A 213 -24.75 -8.61 -0.84
N LYS A 214 -24.79 -9.29 0.29
CA LYS A 214 -23.62 -9.83 1.01
C LYS A 214 -23.17 -11.17 0.46
N MET A 215 -22.95 -11.27 -0.84
CA MET A 215 -22.17 -12.40 -1.32
C MET A 215 -20.71 -12.12 -0.97
N LYS A 216 -20.07 -13.00 -0.17
CA LYS A 216 -18.62 -12.95 -0.01
C LYS A 216 -18.00 -13.07 -1.41
N THR A 217 -17.33 -12.02 -1.81
CA THR A 217 -16.67 -11.96 -3.10
C THR A 217 -15.17 -12.02 -2.86
N GLY A 218 -14.51 -12.98 -3.48
CA GLY A 218 -13.05 -13.09 -3.40
C GLY A 218 -12.44 -12.62 -4.69
N LYS A 219 -11.97 -11.40 -4.75
CA LYS A 219 -11.24 -10.94 -5.93
C LYS A 219 -9.86 -11.58 -6.05
N ARG A 220 -9.26 -11.99 -4.94
CA ARG A 220 -7.95 -12.66 -4.90
C ARG A 220 -7.76 -13.56 -3.69
N LEU A 221 -8.34 -13.21 -2.57
CA LEU A 221 -8.05 -13.82 -1.28
C LEU A 221 -9.08 -14.84 -0.82
N GLY A 222 -10.20 -14.99 -1.50
CA GLY A 222 -11.19 -16.00 -1.14
C GLY A 222 -11.07 -17.32 -1.89
N TYR A 223 -10.37 -17.35 -3.02
CA TYR A 223 -10.27 -18.52 -3.89
C TYR A 223 -8.84 -18.69 -4.39
N LYS A 224 -8.30 -19.89 -4.26
CA LYS A 224 -6.92 -20.27 -4.61
C LYS A 224 -6.58 -20.21 -6.12
N TYR A 225 -7.41 -19.62 -6.93
CA TYR A 225 -7.23 -19.58 -8.39
C TYR A 225 -6.96 -18.15 -8.84
N ASN A 226 -5.71 -17.77 -8.75
CA ASN A 226 -5.19 -16.60 -9.42
C ASN A 226 -4.02 -17.03 -10.29
N SER A 227 -3.93 -16.54 -11.52
CA SER A 227 -2.81 -16.83 -12.43
C SER A 227 -1.44 -16.52 -11.82
N ASP A 228 -1.40 -15.62 -10.84
CA ASP A 228 -0.17 -15.27 -10.12
C ASP A 228 0.19 -16.29 -9.02
N ASP A 229 -0.78 -17.08 -8.53
CA ASP A 229 -0.55 -18.12 -7.51
C ASP A 229 -0.16 -19.46 -8.14
N VAL A 230 -0.52 -19.70 -9.41
CA VAL A 230 -0.16 -20.93 -10.15
C VAL A 230 1.31 -20.93 -10.54
N LEU A 231 1.92 -19.76 -10.73
CA LEU A 231 3.35 -19.67 -11.10
C LEU A 231 4.32 -19.88 -9.93
N ASN A 232 3.83 -19.95 -8.69
CA ASN A 232 4.67 -20.15 -7.50
C ASN A 232 4.63 -21.58 -6.94
N THR A 233 3.91 -22.52 -7.57
CA THR A 233 3.78 -23.90 -7.09
C THR A 233 4.69 -24.92 -7.81
N GLU A 234 5.50 -24.48 -8.78
CA GLU A 234 6.37 -25.41 -9.53
C GLU A 234 7.83 -25.49 -9.04
N ASP A 235 8.21 -24.73 -7.97
CA ASP A 235 9.60 -24.70 -7.49
C ASP A 235 9.85 -25.43 -6.15
N HIS A 236 8.95 -26.31 -5.72
CA HIS A 236 9.20 -27.21 -4.58
C HIS A 236 8.74 -28.64 -4.91
N GLY A 237 9.52 -29.29 -5.74
CA GLY A 237 9.54 -30.73 -5.97
C GLY A 237 10.95 -31.26 -5.86
#